data_9094b1eb53a9e2074a341b9db9a83c5d
#
_entry.id   9094b1eb53a9e2074a341b9db9a83c5d
#
_cell.length_a   1.000
_cell.length_b   1.000
_cell.length_c   1.000
_cell.angle_alpha   90.00
_cell.angle_beta   90.00
_cell.angle_gamma   90.00
#
_symmetry.space_group_name_H-M   'P 1'
#
loop_
_entity.id
_entity.type
_entity.pdbx_description
1 polymer ?
#
loop_
_entity_poly.entity_id
_entity_poly.type
_entity_poly.pdbx_seq_one_letter_code
_entity_poly.pdbx_strand_id
1 'polypeptide(L)'
;MFRIAPVQTEEEKREVTSSLGIPSRDGAFVYAMRDMEDGHLLGGSQFDIAKDGGTLFDLRPAPGIEDFEAMFILGRATLDFIDRTGTHLCRAAKDAGEERLLRAVGFRPSEDGGYLC
;
A
#
# COMPACT_ATOMS: atom_id res chain seq x y z
N MET A 1 -4.15 2.63 18.75
CA MET A 1 -3.37 3.62 17.99
C MET A 1 -2.33 2.92 17.13
N PHE A 2 -2.03 3.45 15.97
CA PHE A 2 -1.13 2.78 15.01
C PHE A 2 -0.09 3.75 14.46
N ARG A 3 0.96 3.18 13.86
CA ARG A 3 2.04 3.94 13.23
C ARG A 3 2.26 3.40 11.83
N ILE A 4 2.40 4.30 10.86
CA ILE A 4 2.75 3.98 9.48
C ILE A 4 4.18 4.42 9.25
N ALA A 5 5.03 3.51 8.75
CA ALA A 5 6.43 3.81 8.51
C ALA A 5 6.94 3.04 7.29
N PRO A 6 7.89 3.64 6.54
CA PRO A 6 8.51 2.91 5.45
C PRO A 6 9.40 1.80 5.98
N VAL A 7 9.38 0.67 5.29
CA VAL A 7 10.26 -0.45 5.58
C VAL A 7 11.64 -0.11 5.00
N GLN A 8 12.69 -0.26 5.80
CA GLN A 8 14.03 0.21 5.43
C GLN A 8 15.04 -0.89 5.08
N THR A 9 14.72 -2.15 5.38
CA THR A 9 15.62 -3.25 5.08
C THR A 9 14.95 -4.30 4.23
N GLU A 10 15.73 -5.02 3.42
CA GLU A 10 15.21 -6.13 2.61
C GLU A 10 14.66 -7.24 3.50
N GLU A 11 15.27 -7.47 4.64
CA GLU A 11 14.80 -8.49 5.59
C GLU A 11 13.40 -8.16 6.11
N GLU A 12 13.19 -6.92 6.56
CA GLU A 12 11.87 -6.49 7.03
C GLU A 12 10.84 -6.50 5.91
N LYS A 13 11.26 -6.10 4.71
CA LYS A 13 10.39 -6.11 3.53
C LYS A 13 9.86 -7.52 3.26
N ARG A 14 10.74 -8.52 3.29
CA ARG A 14 10.32 -9.91 3.08
C ARG A 14 9.39 -10.38 4.21
N GLU A 15 9.67 -9.99 5.43
CA GLU A 15 8.83 -10.32 6.58
C GLU A 15 7.43 -9.76 6.43
N VAL A 16 7.33 -8.47 6.11
CA VAL A 16 6.03 -7.79 5.96
C VAL A 16 5.24 -8.37 4.79
N THR A 17 5.86 -8.50 3.62
CA THR A 17 5.15 -9.02 2.45
C THR A 17 4.71 -10.46 2.66
N SER A 18 5.54 -11.28 3.30
CA SER A 18 5.17 -12.66 3.63
C SER A 18 3.98 -12.69 4.57
N SER A 19 3.97 -11.85 5.59
CA SER A 19 2.86 -11.77 6.54
C SER A 19 1.56 -11.34 5.87
N LEU A 20 1.65 -10.50 4.84
CA LEU A 20 0.48 -10.03 4.10
C LEU A 20 0.05 -11.00 3.00
N GLY A 21 0.82 -12.04 2.73
CA GLY A 21 0.52 -13.00 1.68
C GLY A 21 0.73 -12.46 0.27
N ILE A 22 1.64 -11.52 0.10
CA ILE A 22 1.94 -10.90 -1.20
C ILE A 22 3.39 -11.14 -1.59
N PRO A 23 3.71 -11.12 -2.90
CA PRO A 23 5.10 -11.27 -3.33
C PRO A 23 5.92 -10.03 -2.98
N SER A 24 7.18 -10.23 -2.61
CA SER A 24 8.13 -9.14 -2.41
C SER A 24 8.72 -8.77 -3.79
N ARG A 25 8.52 -7.52 -4.20
CA ARG A 25 8.96 -7.05 -5.53
C ARG A 25 10.27 -6.29 -5.42
N ASP A 26 11.24 -6.66 -6.23
CA ASP A 26 12.54 -6.00 -6.23
C ASP A 26 12.38 -4.52 -6.60
N GLY A 27 13.02 -3.66 -5.83
CA GLY A 27 12.99 -2.22 -6.06
C GLY A 27 11.72 -1.51 -5.63
N ALA A 28 10.69 -2.23 -5.20
CA ALA A 28 9.47 -1.61 -4.73
C ALA A 28 9.62 -1.13 -3.29
N PHE A 29 8.86 -0.10 -2.94
CA PHE A 29 8.76 0.40 -1.59
C PHE A 29 7.65 -0.32 -0.84
N VAL A 30 7.80 -0.44 0.46
CA VAL A 30 6.78 -1.03 1.33
C VAL A 30 6.55 -0.10 2.52
N TYR A 31 5.29 0.19 2.81
CA TYR A 31 4.88 0.81 4.06
C TYR A 31 4.27 -0.26 4.96
N ALA A 32 4.61 -0.23 6.22
CA ALA A 32 4.01 -1.09 7.24
C ALA A 32 3.22 -0.24 8.23
N MET A 33 2.02 -0.71 8.57
CA MET A 33 1.20 -0.13 9.61
C MET A 33 1.21 -1.08 10.80
N ARG A 34 1.65 -0.60 11.96
CA ARG A 34 1.78 -1.41 13.16
C ARG A 34 1.05 -0.78 14.33
N ASP A 35 0.58 -1.62 15.23
CA ASP A 35 0.03 -1.16 16.49
C ASP A 35 1.15 -0.56 17.33
N MET A 36 0.87 0.57 17.97
CA MET A 36 1.90 1.27 18.75
C MET A 36 2.18 0.63 20.12
N GLU A 37 1.28 -0.20 20.62
CA GLU A 37 1.46 -0.82 21.93
C GLU A 37 2.37 -2.05 21.87
N ASP A 38 2.11 -2.94 20.93
CA ASP A 38 2.86 -4.21 20.84
C ASP A 38 3.62 -4.41 19.53
N GLY A 39 3.45 -3.49 18.58
CA GLY A 39 4.18 -3.55 17.33
C GLY A 39 3.65 -4.58 16.31
N HIS A 40 2.51 -5.24 16.59
CA HIS A 40 2.03 -6.23 15.63
C HIS A 40 1.57 -5.55 14.34
N LEU A 41 1.69 -6.28 13.23
CA LEU A 41 1.37 -5.77 11.90
C LEU A 41 -0.14 -5.67 11.72
N LEU A 42 -0.61 -4.50 11.31
CA LEU A 42 -2.03 -4.26 10.99
C LEU A 42 -2.30 -4.32 9.49
N GLY A 43 -1.32 -3.97 8.69
CA GLY A 43 -1.44 -3.98 7.24
C GLY A 43 -0.22 -3.39 6.59
N GLY A 44 -0.25 -3.33 5.27
CA GLY A 44 0.86 -2.74 4.52
C GLY A 44 0.49 -2.42 3.09
N SER A 45 1.35 -1.65 2.44
CA SER A 45 1.24 -1.34 1.02
C SER A 45 2.57 -1.59 0.34
N GLN A 46 2.52 -1.95 -0.95
CA GLN A 46 3.70 -2.10 -1.78
C GLN A 46 3.48 -1.33 -3.07
N PHE A 47 4.46 -0.53 -3.46
CA PHE A 47 4.32 0.39 -4.59
C PHE A 47 5.69 0.73 -5.17
N ASP A 48 5.69 1.25 -6.40
CA ASP A 48 6.91 1.82 -6.98
C ASP A 48 6.66 3.24 -7.47
N ILE A 49 7.75 3.91 -7.80
CA ILE A 49 7.72 5.27 -8.34
C ILE A 49 8.65 5.27 -9.55
N ALA A 50 8.08 5.55 -10.71
CA ALA A 50 8.82 5.64 -11.97
C ALA A 50 8.62 7.02 -12.57
N LYS A 51 9.37 7.32 -13.64
CA LYS A 51 9.27 8.62 -14.32
C LYS A 51 7.86 8.93 -14.82
N ASP A 52 7.14 7.93 -15.26
CA ASP A 52 5.80 8.07 -15.85
C ASP A 52 4.68 7.89 -14.84
N GLY A 53 5.02 7.75 -13.56
CA GLY A 53 4.00 7.63 -12.52
C GLY A 53 4.34 6.59 -11.46
N GLY A 54 3.52 6.57 -10.42
CA GLY A 54 3.61 5.57 -9.37
C GLY A 54 2.63 4.44 -9.62
N THR A 55 2.92 3.27 -9.10
CA THR A 55 2.03 2.11 -9.18
C THR A 55 1.87 1.49 -7.81
N LEU A 56 0.63 1.40 -7.35
CA LEU A 56 0.30 0.67 -6.14
C LEU A 56 0.06 -0.79 -6.52
N PHE A 57 0.90 -1.68 -6.05
CA PHE A 57 0.75 -3.11 -6.32
C PHE A 57 -0.14 -3.79 -5.31
N ASP A 58 -0.04 -3.40 -4.04
CA ASP A 58 -0.77 -4.04 -2.95
C ASP A 58 -1.13 -3.03 -1.87
N LEU A 59 -2.34 -3.17 -1.35
CA LEU A 59 -2.82 -2.47 -0.16
C LEU A 59 -3.65 -3.50 0.60
N ARG A 60 -3.07 -4.08 1.65
CA ARG A 60 -3.62 -5.26 2.31
C ARG A 60 -3.67 -5.11 3.82
N PRO A 61 -4.76 -5.54 4.46
CA PRO A 61 -4.74 -5.74 5.90
C PRO A 61 -3.96 -7.01 6.25
N ALA A 62 -3.39 -7.05 7.44
CA ALA A 62 -2.79 -8.28 7.95
C ALA A 62 -3.90 -9.32 8.21
N PRO A 63 -3.57 -10.62 8.18
CA PRO A 63 -4.57 -11.66 8.44
C PRO A 63 -5.30 -11.42 9.75
N GLY A 64 -6.62 -11.51 9.71
CA GLY A 64 -7.47 -11.32 10.88
C GLY A 64 -7.79 -9.87 11.22
N ILE A 65 -7.22 -8.91 10.51
CA ILE A 65 -7.49 -7.50 10.76
C ILE A 65 -8.59 -7.04 9.82
N GLU A 66 -9.68 -6.53 10.42
CA GLU A 66 -10.83 -6.00 9.68
C GLU A 66 -11.07 -4.56 10.10
N ASP A 67 -10.25 -3.64 9.58
CA ASP A 67 -10.33 -2.22 9.93
C ASP A 67 -10.22 -1.41 8.64
N PHE A 68 -11.37 -1.12 8.05
CA PHE A 68 -11.45 -0.36 6.80
C PHE A 68 -10.85 1.03 6.95
N GLU A 69 -11.12 1.70 8.06
CA GLU A 69 -10.62 3.06 8.28
C GLU A 69 -9.10 3.08 8.38
N ALA A 70 -8.50 2.12 9.06
CA ALA A 70 -7.04 2.01 9.13
C ALA A 70 -6.45 1.79 7.74
N MET A 71 -7.06 0.92 6.93
CA MET A 71 -6.59 0.67 5.57
C MET A 71 -6.77 1.90 4.68
N PHE A 72 -7.84 2.67 4.87
CA PHE A 72 -8.03 3.93 4.15
C PHE A 72 -6.90 4.91 4.48
N ILE A 73 -6.56 5.05 5.76
CA ILE A 73 -5.48 5.95 6.19
C ILE A 73 -4.14 5.50 5.61
N LEU A 74 -3.88 4.20 5.61
CA LEU A 74 -2.65 3.65 5.01
C LEU A 74 -2.59 3.96 3.52
N GLY A 75 -3.70 3.79 2.81
CA GLY A 75 -3.78 4.10 1.39
C GLY A 75 -3.53 5.57 1.10
N ARG A 76 -4.10 6.46 1.90
CA ARG A 76 -3.87 7.90 1.75
C ARG A 76 -2.42 8.28 2.04
N ALA A 77 -1.82 7.69 3.06
CA ALA A 77 -0.41 7.93 3.37
C ALA A 77 0.50 7.47 2.22
N THR A 78 0.17 6.35 1.60
CA THR A 78 0.93 5.82 0.46
C THR A 78 0.82 6.77 -0.74
N LEU A 79 -0.39 7.22 -1.07
CA LEU A 79 -0.59 8.18 -2.17
C LEU A 79 0.09 9.51 -1.90
N ASP A 80 0.06 10.00 -0.67
CA ASP A 80 0.73 11.24 -0.30
C ASP A 80 2.24 11.13 -0.54
N PHE A 81 2.83 9.99 -0.22
CA PHE A 81 4.25 9.79 -0.46
C PHE A 81 4.57 9.81 -1.97
N ILE A 82 3.77 9.11 -2.76
CA ILE A 82 3.95 9.07 -4.22
C ILE A 82 3.83 10.49 -4.80
N ASP A 83 2.83 11.24 -4.35
CA ASP A 83 2.59 12.59 -4.85
C ASP A 83 3.73 13.54 -4.49
N ARG A 84 4.30 13.41 -3.30
CA ARG A 84 5.41 14.25 -2.85
C ARG A 84 6.71 14.02 -3.60
N THR A 85 6.84 12.92 -4.32
CA THR A 85 8.03 12.66 -5.14
C THR A 85 7.99 13.35 -6.50
N GLY A 86 6.95 14.14 -6.77
CA GLY A 86 6.81 14.86 -8.02
C GLY A 86 6.05 14.12 -9.10
N THR A 87 5.51 12.96 -8.77
CA THR A 87 4.72 12.13 -9.67
C THR A 87 3.24 12.40 -9.43
N HIS A 88 2.55 12.90 -10.45
CA HIS A 88 1.13 13.23 -10.33
C HIS A 88 0.20 12.15 -10.87
N LEU A 89 0.74 11.14 -11.54
CA LEU A 89 -0.04 10.02 -12.04
C LEU A 89 0.23 8.81 -11.17
N CYS A 90 -0.84 8.21 -10.65
CA CYS A 90 -0.75 7.00 -9.85
C CYS A 90 -1.72 5.96 -10.38
N ARG A 91 -1.25 4.74 -10.54
CA ARG A 91 -2.06 3.59 -10.94
C ARG A 91 -2.13 2.61 -9.79
N ALA A 92 -3.16 1.77 -9.80
CA ALA A 92 -3.22 0.62 -8.92
C ALA A 92 -3.45 -0.63 -9.76
N ALA A 93 -2.79 -1.71 -9.42
CA ALA A 93 -3.03 -3.00 -10.05
C ALA A 93 -4.48 -3.44 -9.76
N LYS A 94 -5.06 -4.22 -10.66
CA LYS A 94 -6.46 -4.66 -10.53
C LYS A 94 -6.70 -5.46 -9.25
N ASP A 95 -5.68 -6.12 -8.74
CA ASP A 95 -5.75 -6.93 -7.51
C ASP A 95 -5.00 -6.29 -6.34
N ALA A 96 -4.76 -4.98 -6.40
CA ALA A 96 -4.03 -4.28 -5.34
C ALA A 96 -4.76 -4.33 -4.00
N GLY A 97 -6.10 -4.32 -4.01
CA GLY A 97 -6.91 -4.39 -2.81
C GLY A 97 -8.38 -4.48 -3.19
N GLU A 98 -9.24 -4.41 -2.19
CA GLU A 98 -10.68 -4.39 -2.44
C GLU A 98 -11.08 -3.14 -3.21
N GLU A 99 -11.98 -3.26 -4.17
CA GLU A 99 -12.45 -2.14 -4.98
C GLU A 99 -13.02 -1.01 -4.10
N ARG A 100 -13.81 -1.36 -3.10
CA ARG A 100 -14.38 -0.37 -2.18
C ARG A 100 -13.29 0.46 -1.50
N LEU A 101 -12.22 -0.18 -1.08
CA LEU A 101 -11.11 0.49 -0.43
C LEU A 101 -10.35 1.38 -1.44
N LEU A 102 -10.04 0.84 -2.62
CA LEU A 102 -9.32 1.60 -3.64
C LEU A 102 -10.12 2.84 -4.07
N ARG A 103 -11.44 2.72 -4.23
CA ARG A 103 -12.30 3.85 -4.56
C ARG A 103 -12.31 4.90 -3.44
N ALA A 104 -12.38 4.45 -2.19
CA ALA A 104 -12.37 5.38 -1.05
C ALA A 104 -11.07 6.17 -0.99
N VAL A 105 -9.94 5.52 -1.30
CA VAL A 105 -8.63 6.17 -1.31
C VAL A 105 -8.51 7.19 -2.44
N GLY A 106 -9.20 6.99 -3.55
CA GLY A 106 -9.23 7.95 -4.65
C GLY A 106 -9.05 7.34 -6.03
N PHE A 107 -8.91 6.03 -6.11
CA PHE A 107 -8.75 5.35 -7.40
C PHE A 107 -10.09 5.13 -8.09
N ARG A 108 -10.05 5.09 -9.42
CA ARG A 108 -11.21 4.77 -10.25
C ARG A 108 -10.83 3.69 -11.26
N PRO A 109 -11.73 2.76 -11.57
CA PRO A 109 -11.44 1.72 -12.57
C PRO A 109 -11.02 2.33 -13.89
N SER A 110 -10.06 1.70 -14.55
CA SER A 110 -9.57 2.10 -15.86
C SER A 110 -9.88 1.01 -16.89
N GLU A 111 -9.71 1.33 -18.17
CA GLU A 111 -10.04 0.42 -19.27
C GLU A 111 -9.21 -0.85 -19.29
N ASP A 112 -8.01 -0.83 -18.73
CA ASP A 112 -7.10 -1.98 -18.72
C ASP A 112 -7.37 -2.96 -17.57
N GLY A 113 -8.42 -2.73 -16.79
CA GLY A 113 -8.78 -3.59 -15.67
C GLY A 113 -8.16 -3.17 -14.34
N GLY A 114 -7.21 -2.25 -14.36
CA GLY A 114 -6.64 -1.67 -13.14
C GLY A 114 -7.36 -0.39 -12.74
N TYR A 115 -6.65 0.49 -12.03
CA TYR A 115 -7.21 1.73 -11.50
C TYR A 115 -6.29 2.91 -11.80
N LEU A 116 -6.88 4.10 -11.86
CA LEU A 116 -6.16 5.37 -11.95
C LEU A 116 -6.64 6.31 -10.85
N CYS A 117 -5.74 7.11 -10.38
CA CYS A 117 -6.04 8.13 -9.40
C CYS A 117 -6.11 9.51 -10.05
#